data_597a91c32d2745ace3c39f1f65e5639d
#
_entry.id   597a91c32d2745ace3c39f1f65e5639d
#
_cell.length_a   1.000
_cell.length_b   1.000
_cell.length_c   1.000
_cell.angle_alpha   90.00
_cell.angle_beta   90.00
_cell.angle_gamma   90.00
#
_symmetry.space_group_name_H-M   'P 1'
#
loop_
_entity.id
_entity.type
_entity.pdbx_description
1 polymer ?
#
loop_
_entity_poly.entity_id
_entity_poly.type
_entity_poly.pdbx_seq_one_letter_code
_entity_poly.pdbx_strand_id
1 'polypeptide(L)'
;MSPRIVLIHAIEMAINPIVRAFEVHWPEVEIVNILDDSLSRDRAKSDVLDCEMMDRFLKLGDYARSIDGDGILFTCSAFGPAIEAVAKQHEIPVLKPNEAMFSMALKQGKNIGMLVTFENSIKVMSQEFYEMAKTINKTATLNVTLVEDAISS
;
A
#
# COMPACT_ATOMS: atom_id res chain seq x y z
N MET A 1 -11.47 24.57 1.81
CA MET A 1 -11.60 23.40 2.71
C MET A 1 -10.34 22.56 2.59
N SER A 2 -9.89 21.98 3.69
CA SER A 2 -8.77 21.04 3.66
C SER A 2 -9.20 19.76 2.94
N PRO A 3 -8.35 19.15 2.12
CA PRO A 3 -8.67 17.87 1.50
C PRO A 3 -8.80 16.77 2.56
N ARG A 4 -9.68 15.82 2.33
CA ARG A 4 -9.87 14.64 3.17
C ARG A 4 -9.16 13.46 2.55
N ILE A 5 -8.17 12.90 3.24
CA ILE A 5 -7.45 11.70 2.82
C ILE A 5 -7.89 10.50 3.66
N VAL A 6 -8.34 9.47 2.97
CA VAL A 6 -8.78 8.22 3.61
C VAL A 6 -7.63 7.23 3.60
N LEU A 7 -7.19 6.85 4.79
CA LEU A 7 -6.15 5.84 5.00
C LEU A 7 -6.83 4.49 5.25
N ILE A 8 -6.55 3.49 4.43
CA ILE A 8 -7.14 2.15 4.55
C ILE A 8 -6.07 1.17 4.98
N HIS A 9 -6.28 0.58 6.16
CA HIS A 9 -5.33 -0.28 6.85
C HIS A 9 -5.82 -1.73 6.91
N ALA A 10 -4.88 -2.67 6.80
CA ALA A 10 -5.12 -4.10 7.03
C ALA A 10 -4.59 -4.60 8.39
N ILE A 11 -3.81 -3.75 9.09
CA ILE A 11 -3.29 -4.02 10.44
C ILE A 11 -3.26 -2.72 11.25
N GLU A 12 -3.54 -2.82 12.54
CA GLU A 12 -3.58 -1.67 13.46
C GLU A 12 -2.23 -0.95 13.56
N MET A 13 -1.13 -1.70 13.56
CA MET A 13 0.22 -1.16 13.69
C MET A 13 0.61 -0.16 12.58
N ALA A 14 -0.05 -0.20 11.43
CA ALA A 14 0.19 0.73 10.33
C ALA A 14 -0.38 2.13 10.57
N ILE A 15 -1.35 2.29 11.48
CA ILE A 15 -2.09 3.55 11.67
C ILE A 15 -1.18 4.66 12.20
N ASN A 16 -0.57 4.45 13.36
CA ASN A 16 0.19 5.49 14.04
C ASN A 16 1.37 6.05 13.22
N PRO A 17 2.22 5.23 12.57
CA PRO A 17 3.33 5.75 11.76
C PRO A 17 2.87 6.65 10.62
N ILE A 18 1.79 6.28 9.94
CA ILE A 18 1.26 7.06 8.80
C ILE A 18 0.60 8.35 9.29
N VAL A 19 -0.22 8.30 10.34
CA VAL A 19 -0.85 9.50 10.92
C VAL A 19 0.21 10.51 11.34
N ARG A 20 1.28 10.07 12.04
CA ARG A 20 2.39 10.94 12.40
C ARG A 20 3.12 11.54 11.21
N ALA A 21 3.28 10.80 10.12
CA ALA A 21 3.88 11.32 8.90
C ALA A 21 3.02 12.46 8.31
N PHE A 22 1.70 12.30 8.26
CA PHE A 22 0.80 13.37 7.82
C PHE A 22 0.84 14.58 8.75
N GLU A 23 0.83 14.40 10.08
CA GLU A 23 0.93 15.49 11.04
C GLU A 23 2.20 16.34 10.84
N VAL A 24 3.30 15.71 10.47
CA VAL A 24 4.59 16.39 10.24
C VAL A 24 4.68 17.05 8.87
N HIS A 25 4.21 16.36 7.83
CA HIS A 25 4.47 16.77 6.45
C HIS A 25 3.28 17.44 5.76
N TRP A 26 2.07 17.23 6.27
CA TRP A 26 0.84 17.83 5.73
C TRP A 26 -0.22 18.05 6.82
N PRO A 27 0.07 18.91 7.80
CA PRO A 27 -0.80 19.10 8.99
C PRO A 27 -2.19 19.66 8.70
N GLU A 28 -2.39 20.28 7.52
CA GLU A 28 -3.68 20.88 7.15
C GLU A 28 -4.68 19.86 6.60
N VAL A 29 -4.25 18.64 6.30
CA VAL A 29 -5.13 17.62 5.73
C VAL A 29 -6.02 16.99 6.80
N GLU A 30 -7.28 16.70 6.45
CA GLU A 30 -8.16 15.89 7.27
C GLU A 30 -7.90 14.42 7.01
N ILE A 31 -7.50 13.68 8.05
CA ILE A 31 -7.24 12.24 7.95
C ILE A 31 -8.41 11.44 8.50
N VAL A 32 -8.87 10.47 7.72
CA VAL A 32 -9.83 9.45 8.15
C VAL A 32 -9.19 8.08 8.07
N ASN A 33 -9.19 7.33 9.17
CA ASN A 33 -8.65 5.98 9.21
C ASN A 33 -9.76 4.95 9.11
N ILE A 34 -9.61 3.98 8.21
CA ILE A 34 -10.44 2.79 8.08
C ILE A 34 -9.55 1.57 8.32
N LEU A 35 -9.91 0.74 9.29
CA LEU A 35 -9.21 -0.51 9.59
C LEU A 35 -10.15 -1.69 9.30
N ASP A 36 -9.73 -2.56 8.39
CA ASP A 36 -10.26 -3.93 8.26
C ASP A 36 -9.14 -4.92 8.53
N ASP A 37 -8.97 -5.30 9.78
CA ASP A 37 -7.91 -6.21 10.22
C ASP A 37 -8.13 -7.66 9.76
N SER A 38 -9.31 -7.99 9.23
CA SER A 38 -9.55 -9.28 8.60
C SER A 38 -8.83 -9.44 7.26
N LEU A 39 -8.51 -8.35 6.55
CA LEU A 39 -7.82 -8.39 5.27
C LEU A 39 -6.48 -9.13 5.36
N SER A 40 -5.64 -8.78 6.33
CA SER A 40 -4.33 -9.42 6.49
C SER A 40 -4.45 -10.88 6.92
N ARG A 41 -5.41 -11.20 7.79
CA ARG A 41 -5.68 -12.58 8.24
C ARG A 41 -6.17 -13.48 7.10
N ASP A 42 -7.05 -12.96 6.26
CA ASP A 42 -7.58 -13.70 5.12
C ASP A 42 -6.53 -13.81 4.01
N ARG A 43 -5.74 -12.76 3.78
CA ARG A 43 -4.62 -12.80 2.84
C ARG A 43 -3.55 -13.83 3.20
N ALA A 44 -3.30 -14.04 4.50
CA ALA A 44 -2.35 -15.04 4.98
C ALA A 44 -2.77 -16.50 4.68
N LYS A 45 -4.06 -16.74 4.43
CA LYS A 45 -4.60 -18.07 4.12
C LYS A 45 -4.51 -18.44 2.64
N SER A 46 -4.18 -17.50 1.76
CA SER A 46 -4.18 -17.71 0.30
C SER A 46 -3.01 -17.01 -0.35
N ASP A 47 -2.33 -17.71 -1.25
CA ASP A 47 -1.25 -17.15 -2.08
C ASP A 47 -1.77 -16.31 -3.26
N VAL A 48 -3.07 -16.36 -3.50
CA VAL A 48 -3.73 -15.69 -4.63
C VAL A 48 -4.67 -14.60 -4.12
N LEU A 49 -4.66 -13.45 -4.78
CA LEU A 49 -5.72 -12.43 -4.64
C LEU A 49 -6.90 -12.85 -5.51
N ASP A 50 -7.92 -13.41 -4.89
CA ASP A 50 -9.13 -13.86 -5.57
C ASP A 50 -10.12 -12.73 -5.85
N CYS A 51 -11.19 -13.05 -6.59
CA CYS A 51 -12.22 -12.08 -6.94
C CYS A 51 -12.97 -11.55 -5.71
N GLU A 52 -13.10 -12.34 -4.67
CA GLU A 52 -13.78 -11.92 -3.43
C GLU A 52 -12.95 -10.86 -2.69
N MET A 53 -11.65 -11.07 -2.58
CA MET A 53 -10.74 -10.07 -2.01
C MET A 53 -10.71 -8.79 -2.83
N MET A 54 -10.69 -8.90 -4.17
CA MET A 54 -10.78 -7.75 -5.06
C MET A 54 -12.06 -6.92 -4.83
N ASP A 55 -13.21 -7.59 -4.70
CA ASP A 55 -14.51 -6.94 -4.44
C ASP A 55 -14.54 -6.21 -3.09
N ARG A 56 -13.89 -6.76 -2.05
CA ARG A 56 -13.75 -6.09 -0.75
C ARG A 56 -12.99 -4.77 -0.88
N PHE A 57 -11.92 -4.72 -1.68
CA PHE A 57 -11.17 -3.48 -1.91
C PHE A 57 -11.98 -2.45 -2.69
N LEU A 58 -12.74 -2.87 -3.71
CA LEU A 58 -13.63 -1.97 -4.44
C LEU A 58 -14.69 -1.36 -3.51
N LYS A 59 -15.28 -2.15 -2.63
CA LYS A 59 -16.23 -1.66 -1.61
C LYS A 59 -15.61 -0.67 -0.62
N LEU A 60 -14.36 -0.90 -0.21
CA LEU A 60 -13.63 0.05 0.64
C LEU A 60 -13.36 1.37 -0.09
N GLY A 61 -13.03 1.32 -1.37
CA GLY A 61 -12.89 2.50 -2.23
C GLY A 61 -14.20 3.27 -2.37
N ASP A 62 -15.31 2.57 -2.62
CA ASP A 62 -16.64 3.17 -2.70
C ASP A 62 -17.03 3.82 -1.37
N TYR A 63 -16.74 3.18 -0.25
CA TYR A 63 -16.99 3.76 1.06
C TYR A 63 -16.17 5.04 1.29
N ALA A 64 -14.88 5.01 0.96
CA ALA A 64 -14.02 6.19 1.07
C ALA A 64 -14.57 7.38 0.27
N ARG A 65 -15.13 7.12 -0.91
CA ARG A 65 -15.81 8.14 -1.71
C ARG A 65 -17.12 8.62 -1.09
N SER A 66 -17.88 7.71 -0.50
CA SER A 66 -19.18 8.05 0.14
C SER A 66 -19.04 8.97 1.34
N ILE A 67 -17.86 9.07 1.92
CA ILE A 67 -17.52 9.97 3.02
C ILE A 67 -16.73 11.20 2.56
N ASP A 68 -16.86 11.59 1.30
CA ASP A 68 -16.21 12.74 0.68
C ASP A 68 -14.68 12.69 0.71
N GLY A 69 -14.08 11.50 0.56
CA GLY A 69 -12.63 11.35 0.41
C GLY A 69 -12.13 11.97 -0.89
N ASP A 70 -11.12 12.84 -0.80
CA ASP A 70 -10.43 13.48 -1.92
C ASP A 70 -9.25 12.65 -2.44
N GLY A 71 -8.78 11.70 -1.64
CA GLY A 71 -7.73 10.76 -1.99
C GLY A 71 -7.73 9.55 -1.04
N ILE A 72 -7.19 8.44 -1.53
CA ILE A 72 -7.09 7.18 -0.77
C ILE A 72 -5.62 6.74 -0.73
N LEU A 73 -5.14 6.38 0.45
CA LEU A 73 -3.87 5.69 0.62
C LEU A 73 -4.11 4.36 1.32
N PHE A 74 -3.84 3.27 0.62
CA PHE A 74 -3.76 1.96 1.23
C PHE A 74 -2.39 1.75 1.87
N THR A 75 -2.35 1.20 3.08
CA THR A 75 -1.10 1.08 3.85
C THR A 75 -0.55 -0.35 3.92
N CYS A 76 -1.17 -1.29 3.22
CA CYS A 76 -0.71 -2.68 3.16
C CYS A 76 -0.19 -3.05 1.78
N SER A 77 1.04 -3.58 1.73
CA SER A 77 1.78 -3.90 0.50
C SER A 77 1.37 -5.21 -0.19
N ALA A 78 0.57 -6.05 0.47
CA ALA A 78 0.22 -7.38 -0.05
C ALA A 78 -0.93 -7.39 -1.08
N PHE A 79 -1.47 -6.22 -1.44
CA PHE A 79 -2.72 -6.07 -2.19
C PHE A 79 -2.60 -5.19 -3.45
N GLY A 80 -1.41 -5.06 -4.02
CA GLY A 80 -1.16 -4.18 -5.18
C GLY A 80 -2.21 -4.25 -6.28
N PRO A 81 -2.54 -5.44 -6.84
CA PRO A 81 -3.55 -5.56 -7.90
C PRO A 81 -4.95 -5.11 -7.47
N ALA A 82 -5.34 -5.35 -6.21
CA ALA A 82 -6.64 -4.90 -5.70
C ALA A 82 -6.71 -3.38 -5.57
N ILE A 83 -5.62 -2.75 -5.11
CA ILE A 83 -5.52 -1.28 -5.03
C ILE A 83 -5.55 -0.65 -6.42
N GLU A 84 -4.91 -1.27 -7.40
CA GLU A 84 -4.95 -0.83 -8.80
C GLU A 84 -6.36 -0.89 -9.40
N ALA A 85 -7.16 -1.90 -9.02
CA ALA A 85 -8.55 -1.99 -9.42
C ALA A 85 -9.38 -0.82 -8.84
N VAL A 86 -9.16 -0.46 -7.58
CA VAL A 86 -9.77 0.73 -6.96
C VAL A 86 -9.36 2.00 -7.69
N ALA A 87 -8.06 2.15 -8.01
CA ALA A 87 -7.55 3.32 -8.73
C ALA A 87 -8.18 3.48 -10.13
N LYS A 88 -8.50 2.38 -10.80
CA LYS A 88 -9.18 2.40 -12.11
C LYS A 88 -10.66 2.76 -12.01
N GLN A 89 -11.30 2.48 -10.88
CA GLN A 89 -12.73 2.73 -10.67
C GLN A 89 -13.02 4.19 -10.28
N HIS A 90 -12.07 4.87 -9.64
CA HIS A 90 -12.28 6.20 -9.09
C HIS A 90 -11.37 7.24 -9.76
N GLU A 91 -11.90 8.46 -9.92
CA GLU A 91 -11.15 9.60 -10.50
C GLU A 91 -10.20 10.27 -9.49
N ILE A 92 -10.41 10.04 -8.18
CA ILE A 92 -9.53 10.58 -7.14
C ILE A 92 -8.21 9.80 -7.09
N PRO A 93 -7.12 10.42 -6.59
CA PRO A 93 -5.86 9.71 -6.36
C PRO A 93 -6.04 8.52 -5.41
N VAL A 94 -5.62 7.34 -5.86
CA VAL A 94 -5.56 6.12 -5.06
C VAL A 94 -4.14 5.58 -5.11
N LEU A 95 -3.46 5.59 -3.98
CA LEU A 95 -2.04 5.29 -3.89
C LEU A 95 -1.79 3.96 -3.18
N LYS A 96 -0.76 3.26 -3.67
CA LYS A 96 -0.17 2.10 -3.01
C LYS A 96 0.92 2.55 -2.02
N PRO A 97 1.21 1.77 -0.96
CA PRO A 97 2.15 2.21 0.07
C PRO A 97 3.60 2.28 -0.41
N ASN A 98 3.94 1.52 -1.45
CA ASN A 98 5.34 1.34 -1.86
C ASN A 98 5.79 2.28 -2.99
N GLU A 99 4.89 2.95 -3.69
CA GLU A 99 5.22 3.72 -4.91
C GLU A 99 6.29 4.78 -4.68
N ALA A 100 6.13 5.61 -3.64
CA ALA A 100 7.09 6.65 -3.31
C ALA A 100 8.45 6.07 -2.91
N MET A 101 8.45 5.01 -2.10
CA MET A 101 9.64 4.32 -1.64
C MET A 101 10.43 3.70 -2.81
N PHE A 102 9.77 2.97 -3.69
CA PHE A 102 10.41 2.37 -4.86
C PHE A 102 10.93 3.43 -5.83
N SER A 103 10.15 4.48 -6.09
CA SER A 103 10.59 5.59 -6.94
C SER A 103 11.86 6.23 -6.40
N MET A 104 11.94 6.48 -5.09
CA MET A 104 13.12 7.06 -4.45
C MET A 104 14.31 6.12 -4.55
N ALA A 105 14.17 4.85 -4.20
CA ALA A 105 15.24 3.86 -4.26
C ALA A 105 15.81 3.70 -5.68
N LEU A 106 14.94 3.58 -6.68
CA LEU A 106 15.33 3.42 -8.09
C LEU A 106 16.07 4.64 -8.66
N LYS A 107 15.82 5.84 -8.13
CA LYS A 107 16.56 7.06 -8.50
C LYS A 107 17.95 7.13 -7.85
N GLN A 108 18.12 6.48 -6.70
CA GLN A 108 19.38 6.53 -5.94
C GLN A 108 20.39 5.44 -6.33
N GLY A 109 19.93 4.33 -6.85
CA GLY A 109 20.82 3.21 -7.17
C GLY A 109 20.20 2.15 -8.06
N LYS A 110 21.03 1.15 -8.38
CA LYS A 110 20.62 0.00 -9.19
C LYS A 110 20.60 -1.33 -8.42
N ASN A 111 21.30 -1.42 -7.31
CA ASN A 111 21.30 -2.61 -6.45
C ASN A 111 20.48 -2.29 -5.21
N ILE A 112 19.22 -2.73 -5.20
CA ILE A 112 18.27 -2.39 -4.16
C ILE A 112 18.05 -3.59 -3.24
N GLY A 113 18.18 -3.36 -1.92
CA GLY A 113 17.79 -4.30 -0.89
C GLY A 113 16.39 -3.97 -0.38
N MET A 114 15.52 -4.95 -0.26
CA MET A 114 14.18 -4.82 0.30
C MET A 114 14.01 -5.77 1.48
N LEU A 115 13.65 -5.21 2.64
CA LEU A 115 13.27 -5.98 3.82
C LEU A 115 11.74 -6.13 3.83
N VAL A 116 11.28 -7.35 4.06
CA VAL A 116 9.85 -7.69 4.05
C VAL A 116 9.52 -8.44 5.34
N THR A 117 8.43 -8.09 5.98
CA THR A 117 7.97 -8.71 7.25
C THR A 117 6.78 -9.65 7.07
N PHE A 118 6.21 -9.72 5.86
CA PHE A 118 5.07 -10.57 5.53
C PHE A 118 5.34 -11.31 4.21
N GLU A 119 5.48 -12.62 4.28
CA GLU A 119 5.90 -13.47 3.16
C GLU A 119 5.02 -13.30 1.91
N ASN A 120 3.69 -13.25 2.09
CA ASN A 120 2.76 -13.11 0.96
C ASN A 120 2.84 -11.77 0.23
N SER A 121 3.56 -10.77 0.77
CA SER A 121 3.82 -9.51 0.08
C SER A 121 5.02 -9.57 -0.86
N ILE A 122 5.94 -10.53 -0.69
CA ILE A 122 7.20 -10.59 -1.45
C ILE A 122 6.95 -10.59 -2.96
N LYS A 123 6.07 -11.48 -3.43
CA LYS A 123 5.76 -11.62 -4.86
C LYS A 123 5.16 -10.35 -5.43
N VAL A 124 4.17 -9.79 -4.73
CA VAL A 124 3.45 -8.59 -5.18
C VAL A 124 4.37 -7.38 -5.19
N MET A 125 5.14 -7.17 -4.12
CA MET A 125 6.09 -6.05 -4.02
C MET A 125 7.22 -6.17 -5.03
N SER A 126 7.76 -7.37 -5.27
CA SER A 126 8.79 -7.58 -6.27
C SER A 126 8.28 -7.29 -7.68
N GLN A 127 7.07 -7.70 -7.99
CA GLN A 127 6.44 -7.41 -9.27
C GLN A 127 6.24 -5.89 -9.46
N GLU A 128 5.71 -5.22 -8.46
CA GLU A 128 5.53 -3.76 -8.45
C GLU A 128 6.85 -3.02 -8.64
N PHE A 129 7.91 -3.45 -7.93
CA PHE A 129 9.24 -2.90 -8.08
C PHE A 129 9.75 -2.99 -9.52
N TYR A 130 9.69 -4.18 -10.14
CA TYR A 130 10.18 -4.37 -11.49
C TYR A 130 9.33 -3.66 -12.55
N GLU A 131 8.02 -3.51 -12.35
CA GLU A 131 7.18 -2.68 -13.22
C GLU A 131 7.65 -1.21 -13.20
N MET A 132 7.91 -0.66 -12.02
CA MET A 132 8.44 0.71 -11.89
C MET A 132 9.87 0.82 -12.43
N ALA A 133 10.71 -0.19 -12.24
CA ALA A 133 12.07 -0.22 -12.73
C ALA A 133 12.15 -0.13 -14.26
N LYS A 134 11.20 -0.70 -15.00
CA LYS A 134 11.13 -0.60 -16.47
C LYS A 134 11.13 0.85 -16.96
N THR A 135 10.56 1.74 -16.17
CA THR A 135 10.44 3.17 -16.52
C THR A 135 11.55 4.02 -15.94
N ILE A 136 11.91 3.78 -14.67
CA ILE A 136 12.84 4.64 -13.92
C ILE A 136 14.29 4.19 -14.08
N ASN A 137 14.57 2.89 -13.93
CA ASN A 137 15.93 2.34 -13.98
C ASN A 137 15.91 0.87 -14.41
N LYS A 138 15.97 0.63 -15.73
CA LYS A 138 15.87 -0.70 -16.32
C LYS A 138 16.97 -1.69 -15.91
N THR A 139 18.06 -1.20 -15.34
CA THR A 139 19.20 -2.03 -14.90
C THR A 139 19.15 -2.37 -13.42
N ALA A 140 18.09 -1.91 -12.71
CA ALA A 140 17.95 -2.15 -11.29
C ALA A 140 17.69 -3.62 -10.98
N THR A 141 18.33 -4.09 -9.91
CA THR A 141 18.16 -5.42 -9.34
C THR A 141 17.63 -5.33 -7.92
N LEU A 142 16.80 -6.28 -7.52
CA LEU A 142 16.19 -6.35 -6.22
C LEU A 142 16.64 -7.59 -5.48
N ASN A 143 17.18 -7.40 -4.27
CA ASN A 143 17.45 -8.47 -3.31
C ASN A 143 16.44 -8.37 -2.18
N VAL A 144 15.63 -9.41 -1.99
CA VAL A 144 14.58 -9.46 -0.98
C VAL A 144 15.02 -10.32 0.20
N THR A 145 14.83 -9.80 1.41
CA THR A 145 15.06 -10.53 2.65
C THR A 145 13.80 -10.50 3.50
N LEU A 146 13.27 -11.69 3.81
CA LEU A 146 12.19 -11.82 4.80
C LEU A 146 12.79 -11.67 6.20
N VAL A 147 12.23 -10.76 6.98
CA VAL A 147 12.58 -10.56 8.39
C VAL A 147 11.50 -11.23 9.23
N GLU A 148 11.78 -12.48 9.61
CA GLU A 148 10.90 -13.26 10.48
C GLU A 148 10.77 -12.57 11.84
N ASP A 149 9.62 -12.71 12.49
CA ASP A 149 9.30 -12.21 13.84
C ASP A 149 9.37 -10.68 14.03
N ALA A 150 9.61 -9.88 12.99
CA ALA A 150 9.68 -8.42 13.12
C ALA A 150 8.36 -7.76 13.56
N ILE A 151 7.22 -8.42 13.34
CA ILE A 151 5.88 -7.92 13.72
C ILE A 151 5.44 -8.47 15.09
N SER A 152 6.04 -9.57 15.54
CA SER A 152 5.70 -10.22 16.80
C SER A 152 6.49 -9.72 18.02
N SER A 153 7.36 -8.76 17.84
CA SER A 153 8.26 -8.20 18.86
C SER A 153 7.64 -7.05 19.62
#